data_79792d56385e1ee481d8a9adfa934155
#
_entry.id   79792d56385e1ee481d8a9adfa934155
#
_cell.length_a   1.000
_cell.length_b   1.000
_cell.length_c   1.000
_cell.angle_alpha   90.00
_cell.angle_beta   90.00
_cell.angle_gamma   90.00
#
_symmetry.space_group_name_H-M   'P 1'
#
loop_
_entity.id
_entity.type
_entity.pdbx_description
1 polymer ?
#
loop_
_entity_poly.entity_id
_entity_poly.type
_entity_poly.pdbx_seq_one_letter_code
_entity_poly.pdbx_strand_id
1 'polypeptide(L)'
;MNIYDSILTFSNDFKNCDEVKEFKNLKKKIDANEDNKKMIDDFHKKLYDYQVAKYKGEDVKEKEKKLNELNMLLMSNTDIASFMACEVRISTIVNDIVKMLEDTIK
;
A
#
# COMPACT_ATOMS: atom_id res chain seq x y z
N MET A 1 -7.89 32.39 5.36
CA MET A 1 -7.14 31.30 4.70
C MET A 1 -8.11 30.25 4.18
N ASN A 2 -7.94 29.84 2.93
CA ASN A 2 -8.75 28.76 2.37
C ASN A 2 -8.02 27.43 2.57
N ILE A 3 -8.64 26.53 3.33
CA ILE A 3 -8.07 25.22 3.62
C ILE A 3 -7.76 24.41 2.35
N TYR A 4 -8.55 24.58 1.30
CA TYR A 4 -8.35 23.87 0.05
C TYR A 4 -7.07 24.31 -0.68
N ASP A 5 -6.68 25.57 -0.55
CA ASP A 5 -5.39 26.03 -1.10
C ASP A 5 -4.22 25.35 -0.40
N SER A 6 -4.33 25.19 0.93
CA SER A 6 -3.32 24.45 1.71
C SER A 6 -3.26 22.98 1.31
N ILE A 7 -4.40 22.36 1.04
CA ILE A 7 -4.47 20.97 0.58
C ILE A 7 -3.79 20.81 -0.79
N LEU A 8 -4.04 21.75 -1.70
CA LEU A 8 -3.42 21.72 -3.03
C LEU A 8 -1.90 21.86 -2.94
N THR A 9 -1.42 22.79 -2.12
CA THR A 9 0.01 22.98 -1.88
C THR A 9 0.63 21.71 -1.30
N PHE A 10 0.00 21.15 -0.27
CA PHE A 10 0.45 19.91 0.36
C PHE A 10 0.46 18.75 -0.64
N SER A 11 -0.60 18.61 -1.44
CA SER A 11 -0.69 17.53 -2.44
C SER A 11 0.45 17.63 -3.46
N ASN A 12 0.80 18.84 -3.87
CA ASN A 12 1.91 19.06 -4.78
C ASN A 12 3.26 18.70 -4.12
N ASP A 13 3.46 19.08 -2.87
CA ASP A 13 4.66 18.72 -2.10
C ASP A 13 4.75 17.20 -1.93
N PHE A 14 3.65 16.55 -1.60
CA PHE A 14 3.57 15.10 -1.44
C PHE A 14 3.92 14.38 -2.75
N LYS A 15 3.35 14.86 -3.86
CA LYS A 15 3.65 14.32 -5.20
C LYS A 15 5.13 14.36 -5.51
N ASN A 16 5.85 15.39 -5.03
CA ASN A 16 7.25 15.62 -5.33
C ASN A 16 8.21 15.09 -4.26
N CYS A 17 7.72 14.47 -3.19
CA CYS A 17 8.60 13.86 -2.20
C CYS A 17 9.25 12.59 -2.72
N ASP A 18 10.39 12.22 -2.14
CA ASP A 18 11.21 11.09 -2.60
C ASP A 18 10.43 9.77 -2.56
N GLU A 19 9.64 9.54 -1.50
CA GLU A 19 8.87 8.30 -1.33
C GLU A 19 7.85 8.11 -2.45
N VAL A 20 7.13 9.17 -2.84
CA VAL A 20 6.13 9.09 -3.91
C VAL A 20 6.80 8.92 -5.27
N LYS A 21 7.91 9.61 -5.50
CA LYS A 21 8.67 9.46 -6.76
C LYS A 21 9.19 8.04 -6.91
N GLU A 22 9.76 7.48 -5.85
CA GLU A 22 10.25 6.10 -5.85
C GLU A 22 9.11 5.11 -6.11
N PHE A 23 7.97 5.30 -5.44
CA PHE A 23 6.80 4.47 -5.63
C PHE A 23 6.35 4.46 -7.09
N LYS A 24 6.25 5.63 -7.71
CA LYS A 24 5.85 5.75 -9.12
C LYS A 24 6.82 5.07 -10.06
N ASN A 25 8.13 5.19 -9.80
CA ASN A 25 9.15 4.52 -10.61
C ASN A 25 9.06 3.00 -10.49
N LEU A 26 8.89 2.49 -9.28
CA LEU A 26 8.74 1.06 -9.03
C LEU A 26 7.44 0.53 -9.64
N LYS A 27 6.35 1.30 -9.56
CA LYS A 27 5.08 0.94 -10.16
C LYS A 27 5.20 0.78 -11.68
N LYS A 28 5.95 1.65 -12.34
CA LYS A 28 6.20 1.52 -13.78
C LYS A 28 6.90 0.21 -14.12
N LYS A 29 7.89 -0.20 -13.31
CA LYS A 29 8.58 -1.48 -13.49
C LYS A 29 7.63 -2.66 -13.32
N ILE A 30 6.77 -2.61 -12.30
CA ILE A 30 5.79 -3.67 -12.04
C ILE A 30 4.77 -3.74 -13.19
N ASP A 31 4.25 -2.61 -13.63
CA ASP A 31 3.25 -2.56 -14.70
C ASP A 31 3.82 -3.04 -16.05
N ALA A 32 5.12 -2.90 -16.24
CA ALA A 32 5.81 -3.38 -17.44
C ALA A 32 6.03 -4.91 -17.44
N ASN A 33 5.86 -5.58 -16.31
CA ASN A 33 6.00 -7.03 -16.18
C ASN A 33 4.65 -7.63 -15.81
N GLU A 34 4.00 -8.26 -16.77
CA GLU A 34 2.65 -8.81 -16.60
C GLU A 34 2.55 -9.83 -15.48
N ASP A 35 3.53 -10.71 -15.37
CA ASP A 35 3.53 -11.75 -14.34
C ASP A 35 3.64 -11.14 -12.94
N ASN A 36 4.54 -10.18 -12.76
CA ASN A 36 4.71 -9.49 -11.49
C ASN A 36 3.44 -8.71 -11.11
N LYS A 37 2.84 -8.02 -12.08
CA LYS A 37 1.60 -7.28 -11.85
C LYS A 37 0.47 -8.21 -11.39
N LYS A 38 0.31 -9.35 -12.05
CA LYS A 38 -0.71 -10.34 -11.67
C LYS A 38 -0.48 -10.89 -10.27
N MET A 39 0.77 -11.16 -9.91
CA MET A 39 1.10 -11.66 -8.58
C MET A 39 0.73 -10.66 -7.49
N ILE A 40 1.03 -9.39 -7.71
CA ILE A 40 0.70 -8.31 -6.75
C ILE A 40 -0.81 -8.13 -6.67
N ASP A 41 -1.52 -8.10 -7.80
CA ASP A 41 -2.97 -7.98 -7.83
C ASP A 41 -3.64 -9.14 -7.08
N ASP A 42 -3.14 -10.36 -7.27
CA ASP A 42 -3.63 -11.54 -6.56
C ASP A 42 -3.39 -11.42 -5.05
N PHE A 43 -2.22 -10.95 -4.66
CA PHE A 43 -1.91 -10.70 -3.25
C PHE A 43 -2.86 -9.67 -2.63
N HIS A 44 -3.08 -8.54 -3.30
CA HIS A 44 -3.99 -7.51 -2.81
C HIS A 44 -5.41 -8.05 -2.63
N LYS A 45 -5.87 -8.85 -3.58
CA LYS A 45 -7.19 -9.46 -3.51
C LYS A 45 -7.31 -10.44 -2.34
N LYS A 46 -6.32 -11.28 -2.16
CA LYS A 46 -6.30 -12.25 -1.06
C LYS A 46 -6.19 -11.55 0.30
N LEU A 47 -5.41 -10.49 0.37
CA LEU A 47 -5.31 -9.67 1.59
C LEU A 47 -6.65 -9.05 1.94
N TYR A 48 -7.34 -8.49 0.95
CA TYR A 48 -8.67 -7.91 1.15
C TYR A 48 -9.67 -8.96 1.64
N ASP A 49 -9.70 -10.12 1.00
CA ASP A 49 -10.59 -11.22 1.38
C ASP A 49 -10.31 -11.69 2.82
N TYR A 50 -9.03 -11.77 3.19
CA TYR A 50 -8.63 -12.11 4.55
C TYR A 50 -9.13 -11.05 5.56
N GLN A 51 -8.94 -9.78 5.27
CA GLN A 51 -9.34 -8.69 6.14
C GLN A 51 -10.86 -8.66 6.34
N VAL A 52 -11.63 -8.87 5.26
CA VAL A 52 -13.09 -8.93 5.32
C VAL A 52 -13.56 -10.12 6.16
N ALA A 53 -12.99 -11.30 5.94
CA ALA A 53 -13.33 -12.51 6.69
C ALA A 53 -13.02 -12.35 8.19
N LYS A 54 -11.87 -11.75 8.49
CA LYS A 54 -11.47 -11.48 9.87
C LYS A 54 -12.42 -10.51 10.56
N TYR A 55 -12.83 -9.46 9.86
CA TYR A 55 -13.79 -8.48 10.38
C TYR A 55 -15.14 -9.14 10.68
N LYS A 56 -15.57 -10.10 9.86
CA LYS A 56 -16.82 -10.84 10.04
C LYS A 56 -16.73 -11.89 11.14
N GLY A 57 -15.57 -12.11 11.73
CA GLY A 57 -15.37 -13.13 12.76
C GLY A 57 -15.27 -14.56 12.25
N GLU A 58 -15.03 -14.74 10.96
CA GLU A 58 -14.84 -16.05 10.36
C GLU A 58 -13.49 -16.65 10.72
N ASP A 59 -13.36 -17.99 10.58
CA ASP A 59 -12.08 -18.66 10.74
C ASP A 59 -11.18 -18.31 9.55
N VAL A 60 -10.02 -17.70 9.83
CA VAL A 60 -9.10 -17.21 8.80
C VAL A 60 -7.77 -17.94 8.76
N LYS A 61 -7.63 -19.05 9.49
CA LYS A 61 -6.36 -19.78 9.58
C LYS A 61 -5.82 -20.19 8.21
N GLU A 62 -6.66 -20.77 7.37
CA GLU A 62 -6.25 -21.21 6.04
C GLU A 62 -5.93 -20.03 5.13
N LYS A 63 -6.72 -18.98 5.20
CA LYS A 63 -6.48 -17.74 4.42
C LYS A 63 -5.17 -17.08 4.83
N GLU A 64 -4.88 -17.02 6.11
CA GLU A 64 -3.64 -16.47 6.65
C GLU A 64 -2.44 -17.28 6.18
N LYS A 65 -2.52 -18.60 6.23
CA LYS A 65 -1.46 -19.50 5.78
C LYS A 65 -1.14 -19.28 4.30
N LYS A 66 -2.17 -19.25 3.45
CA LYS A 66 -2.00 -19.02 2.01
C LYS A 66 -1.42 -17.63 1.72
N LEU A 67 -1.86 -16.62 2.48
CA LEU A 67 -1.37 -15.26 2.34
C LEU A 67 0.11 -15.18 2.70
N ASN A 68 0.53 -15.84 3.77
CA ASN A 68 1.93 -15.88 4.20
C ASN A 68 2.81 -16.61 3.17
N GLU A 69 2.33 -17.71 2.61
CA GLU A 69 3.04 -18.47 1.57
C GLU A 69 3.25 -17.59 0.33
N LEU A 70 2.20 -16.90 -0.11
CA LEU A 70 2.28 -15.98 -1.24
C LEU A 70 3.22 -14.82 -0.95
N ASN A 71 3.17 -14.27 0.26
CA ASN A 71 4.07 -13.19 0.66
C ASN A 71 5.53 -13.60 0.58
N MET A 72 5.87 -14.80 1.03
CA MET A 72 7.23 -15.32 0.93
C MET A 72 7.68 -15.43 -0.52
N LEU A 73 6.79 -15.90 -1.40
CA LEU A 73 7.09 -15.98 -2.83
C LEU A 73 7.31 -14.60 -3.44
N LEU A 74 6.47 -13.62 -3.10
CA LEU A 74 6.61 -12.24 -3.58
C LEU A 74 7.92 -11.61 -3.11
N MET A 75 8.30 -11.83 -1.86
CA MET A 75 9.53 -11.26 -1.28
C MET A 75 10.79 -11.85 -1.90
N SER A 76 10.72 -12.98 -2.58
CA SER A 76 11.85 -13.55 -3.31
C SER A 76 12.16 -12.80 -4.61
N ASN A 77 11.24 -11.96 -5.06
CA ASN A 77 11.41 -11.11 -6.26
C ASN A 77 11.81 -9.70 -5.83
N THR A 78 12.99 -9.26 -6.25
CA THR A 78 13.56 -7.97 -5.83
C THR A 78 12.67 -6.78 -6.18
N ASP A 79 12.14 -6.73 -7.40
CA ASP A 79 11.29 -5.62 -7.83
C ASP A 79 9.98 -5.57 -7.05
N ILE A 80 9.37 -6.72 -6.82
CA ILE A 80 8.13 -6.83 -6.04
C ILE A 80 8.39 -6.44 -4.59
N ALA A 81 9.46 -6.96 -3.98
CA ALA A 81 9.80 -6.65 -2.59
C ALA A 81 10.02 -5.14 -2.41
N SER A 82 10.76 -4.50 -3.32
CA SER A 82 11.01 -3.06 -3.29
C SER A 82 9.71 -2.26 -3.44
N PHE A 83 8.85 -2.66 -4.36
CA PHE A 83 7.55 -2.02 -4.58
C PHE A 83 6.66 -2.12 -3.33
N MET A 84 6.55 -3.31 -2.74
CA MET A 84 5.71 -3.51 -1.57
C MET A 84 6.22 -2.77 -0.34
N ALA A 85 7.54 -2.70 -0.15
CA ALA A 85 8.13 -1.91 0.93
C ALA A 85 7.81 -0.42 0.76
N CYS A 86 7.88 0.07 -0.46
CA CYS A 86 7.55 1.47 -0.77
C CYS A 86 6.05 1.75 -0.56
N GLU A 87 5.20 0.81 -0.94
CA GLU A 87 3.75 0.90 -0.72
C GLU A 87 3.43 1.03 0.78
N VAL A 88 4.09 0.26 1.62
CA VAL A 88 3.92 0.35 3.08
C VAL A 88 4.35 1.71 3.60
N ARG A 89 5.49 2.25 3.11
CA ARG A 89 5.95 3.59 3.51
C ARG A 89 4.93 4.68 3.14
N ILE A 90 4.37 4.62 1.94
CA ILE A 90 3.33 5.56 1.51
C ILE A 90 2.09 5.45 2.39
N SER A 91 1.63 4.23 2.68
CA SER A 91 0.49 4.00 3.57
C SER A 91 0.73 4.55 4.97
N THR A 92 1.94 4.40 5.50
CA THR A 92 2.32 4.93 6.81
C THR A 92 2.23 6.46 6.82
N ILE A 93 2.74 7.12 5.79
CA ILE A 93 2.67 8.57 5.67
C ILE A 93 1.21 9.04 5.63
N VAL A 94 0.38 8.39 4.81
CA VAL A 94 -1.04 8.74 4.70
C VAL A 94 -1.77 8.55 6.04
N ASN A 95 -1.51 7.44 6.73
CA ASN A 95 -2.11 7.18 8.04
C ASN A 95 -1.67 8.19 9.08
N ASP A 96 -0.41 8.61 9.07
CA ASP A 96 0.10 9.65 9.97
C ASP A 96 -0.62 10.99 9.72
N ILE A 97 -0.85 11.34 8.46
CA ILE A 97 -1.57 12.55 8.09
C ILE A 97 -3.01 12.51 8.62
N VAL A 98 -3.70 11.39 8.39
CA VAL A 98 -5.07 11.21 8.88
C VAL A 98 -5.13 11.34 10.40
N LYS A 99 -4.18 10.71 11.10
CA LYS A 99 -4.10 10.77 12.56
C LYS A 99 -3.87 12.20 13.05
N MET A 100 -2.99 12.96 12.40
CA MET A 100 -2.76 14.38 12.74
C MET A 100 -4.05 15.19 12.62
N LEU A 101 -4.82 14.96 11.56
CA LEU A 101 -6.09 15.64 11.34
C LEU A 101 -7.12 15.26 12.41
N GLU A 102 -7.23 13.98 12.73
CA GLU A 102 -8.14 13.50 13.77
C GLU A 102 -7.79 14.08 15.15
N ASP A 103 -6.51 14.13 15.48
CA ASP A 103 -6.04 14.68 16.76
C ASP A 103 -6.36 16.18 16.87
N THR A 104 -6.38 16.89 15.75
CA THR A 104 -6.68 18.32 15.73
C THR A 104 -8.14 18.63 16.08
N ILE A 105 -9.06 17.73 15.75
CA ILE A 105 -10.50 17.93 15.95
C ILE A 105 -11.06 17.23 17.19
N LYS A 106 -10.23 16.61 17.96
CA LYS A 106 -10.63 16.00 19.24
C LYS A 106 -11.07 17.03 20.25
#